data_7a24adf1c512e6b34e117e757c2a1d00
#
_entry.id   7a24adf1c512e6b34e117e757c2a1d00
#
_cell.length_a   1.000
_cell.length_b   1.000
_cell.length_c   1.000
_cell.angle_alpha   90.00
_cell.angle_beta   90.00
_cell.angle_gamma   90.00
#
_symmetry.space_group_name_H-M   'P 1'
#
loop_
_entity.id
_entity.type
_entity.pdbx_description
1 polymer ?
#
loop_
_entity_poly.entity_id
_entity_poly.type
_entity_poly.pdbx_seq_one_letter_code
_entity_poly.pdbx_strand_id
1 'polypeptide(L)'
;MADKKATFSAAEREAMKERARELKLAKSADADAANLADCLAKIKAMPEPDRAIATRIHELVLKVAPELVAKTWYGMPAYATAGKDGKVICFFQNAQKFKVRYHTLGFSEWSKLDEGAMWPTSFALTKLTPKIETEIKALVKKAVTGN
;
A
#
# COMPACT_ATOMS: atom_id res chain seq x y z
N MET A 1 28.00 11.87 22.88
CA MET A 1 27.60 11.62 22.77
C MET A 1 26.94 11.39 22.30
N ALA A 2 26.72 11.29 21.99
CA ALA A 2 26.11 10.87 21.47
C ALA A 2 25.33 10.53 21.16
N ASP A 3 24.97 10.44 20.79
CA ASP A 3 24.25 10.17 20.28
C ASP A 3 23.23 9.75 20.19
N LYS A 4 22.86 9.73 20.49
CA LYS A 4 21.91 9.52 20.50
C LYS A 4 21.18 9.60 19.56
N LYS A 5 21.24 9.21 19.00
CA LYS A 5 20.61 9.17 17.99
C LYS A 5 19.53 8.41 18.01
N ALA A 6 18.68 8.96 17.69
CA ALA A 6 17.52 8.42 17.59
C ALA A 6 17.61 7.33 16.89
N THR A 7 16.97 6.50 17.27
CA THR A 7 17.26 5.45 16.72
C THR A 7 16.04 4.91 16.17
N PHE A 8 16.01 4.85 14.91
CA PHE A 8 14.99 4.16 14.17
C PHE A 8 15.31 2.68 14.21
N SER A 9 14.28 1.85 14.23
CA SER A 9 14.46 0.41 14.10
C SER A 9 15.02 0.07 12.72
N ALA A 10 15.48 -1.16 12.55
CA ALA A 10 15.97 -1.60 11.25
C ALA A 10 14.87 -1.50 10.20
N ALA A 11 13.63 -1.86 10.57
CA ALA A 11 12.51 -1.77 9.64
C ALA A 11 12.21 -0.31 9.26
N GLU A 12 12.33 0.60 10.21
CA GLU A 12 12.11 2.02 9.95
C GLU A 12 13.18 2.58 9.03
N ARG A 13 14.44 2.23 9.27
CA ARG A 13 15.54 2.69 8.41
C ARG A 13 15.38 2.16 6.99
N GLU A 14 14.96 0.91 6.87
CA GLU A 14 14.74 0.31 5.56
C GLU A 14 13.60 1.04 4.83
N ALA A 15 12.53 1.38 5.54
CA ALA A 15 11.41 2.11 4.94
C ALA A 15 11.84 3.50 4.45
N MET A 16 12.70 4.17 5.19
CA MET A 16 13.21 5.49 4.79
C MET A 16 14.09 5.40 3.55
N LYS A 17 14.93 4.38 3.47
CA LYS A 17 15.74 4.11 2.29
C LYS A 17 14.85 3.84 1.09
N GLU A 18 13.84 3.02 1.27
CA GLU A 18 12.91 2.71 0.20
C GLU A 18 12.18 3.96 -0.27
N ARG A 19 11.81 4.83 0.66
CA ARG A 19 11.13 6.07 0.29
C ARG A 19 12.01 6.96 -0.59
N ALA A 20 13.30 7.06 -0.25
CA ALA A 20 14.23 7.84 -1.05
C ALA A 20 14.34 7.28 -2.47
N ARG A 21 14.39 5.96 -2.60
CA ARG A 21 14.44 5.30 -3.91
C ARG A 21 13.15 5.52 -4.69
N GLU A 22 12.02 5.45 -4.01
CA GLU A 22 10.69 5.66 -4.63
C GLU A 22 10.56 7.07 -5.20
N LEU A 23 11.06 8.06 -4.48
CA LEU A 23 11.03 9.43 -4.96
C LEU A 23 11.88 9.61 -6.23
N LYS A 24 12.96 8.85 -6.32
CA LYS A 24 13.79 8.85 -7.52
C LYS A 24 13.06 8.22 -8.70
N LEU A 25 12.36 7.10 -8.46
CA LEU A 25 11.56 6.46 -9.50
C LEU A 25 10.47 7.37 -10.03
N ALA A 26 9.85 8.14 -9.15
CA ALA A 26 8.76 9.03 -9.52
C ALA A 26 9.17 10.10 -10.49
N LYS A 27 10.48 10.34 -10.65
CA LYS A 27 11.01 11.35 -11.57
C LYS A 27 11.42 10.77 -12.92
N SER A 28 11.28 9.46 -13.12
CA SER A 28 11.70 8.84 -14.37
C SER A 28 10.68 9.10 -15.47
N ALA A 29 11.11 8.95 -16.72
CA ALA A 29 10.26 9.19 -17.89
C ALA A 29 9.07 8.21 -17.93
N ASP A 30 9.33 6.94 -17.56
CA ASP A 30 8.30 5.91 -17.53
C ASP A 30 7.91 5.58 -16.10
N ALA A 31 7.56 6.62 -15.33
CA ALA A 31 7.33 6.48 -13.91
C ALA A 31 6.28 5.43 -13.58
N ASP A 32 5.16 5.40 -14.31
CA ASP A 32 4.09 4.45 -14.00
C ASP A 32 4.53 3.01 -14.24
N ALA A 33 5.23 2.75 -15.33
CA ALA A 33 5.72 1.40 -15.62
C ALA A 33 6.78 0.97 -14.60
N ALA A 34 7.70 1.88 -14.27
CA ALA A 34 8.75 1.61 -13.29
C ALA A 34 8.17 1.38 -11.91
N ASN A 35 7.15 2.16 -11.53
CA ASN A 35 6.48 2.01 -10.24
C ASN A 35 5.75 0.68 -10.14
N LEU A 36 5.05 0.28 -11.20
CA LEU A 36 4.37 -1.00 -11.22
C LEU A 36 5.38 -2.15 -11.06
N ALA A 37 6.47 -2.10 -11.82
CA ALA A 37 7.49 -3.14 -11.75
C ALA A 37 8.09 -3.23 -10.35
N ASP A 38 8.33 -2.09 -9.72
CA ASP A 38 8.88 -2.04 -8.37
C ASP A 38 7.91 -2.61 -7.35
N CYS A 39 6.63 -2.27 -7.47
CA CYS A 39 5.59 -2.80 -6.60
C CYS A 39 5.50 -4.32 -6.71
N LEU A 40 5.49 -4.84 -7.94
CA LEU A 40 5.43 -6.28 -8.15
C LEU A 40 6.66 -6.99 -7.59
N ALA A 41 7.84 -6.35 -7.70
CA ALA A 41 9.06 -6.91 -7.13
C ALA A 41 8.98 -6.98 -5.61
N LYS A 42 8.40 -5.97 -4.97
CA LYS A 42 8.23 -5.96 -3.51
C LYS A 42 7.29 -7.06 -3.07
N ILE A 43 6.19 -7.25 -3.80
CA ILE A 43 5.25 -8.33 -3.49
C ILE A 43 5.94 -9.69 -3.64
N LYS A 44 6.67 -9.87 -4.74
CA LYS A 44 7.35 -11.12 -5.02
C LYS A 44 8.38 -11.46 -3.95
N ALA A 45 9.00 -10.45 -3.35
CA ALA A 45 10.02 -10.65 -2.32
C ALA A 45 9.43 -10.98 -0.95
N MET A 46 8.13 -10.87 -0.76
CA MET A 46 7.51 -11.19 0.53
C MET A 46 7.55 -12.69 0.79
N PRO A 47 7.73 -13.10 2.06
CA PRO A 47 7.58 -14.51 2.39
C PRO A 47 6.11 -14.91 2.36
N GLU A 48 5.83 -16.22 2.26
CA GLU A 48 4.46 -16.69 2.40
C GLU A 48 4.08 -16.72 3.87
N PRO A 49 2.81 -16.49 4.22
CA PRO A 49 1.67 -16.30 3.33
C PRO A 49 1.47 -14.84 2.88
N ASP A 50 2.33 -13.94 3.31
CA ASP A 50 2.20 -12.51 2.98
C ASP A 50 2.13 -12.29 1.48
N ARG A 51 2.99 -12.99 0.73
CA ARG A 51 3.06 -12.82 -0.72
C ARG A 51 1.75 -13.17 -1.40
N ALA A 52 1.12 -14.28 -1.02
CA ALA A 52 -0.15 -14.69 -1.63
C ALA A 52 -1.25 -13.66 -1.35
N ILE A 53 -1.29 -13.14 -0.13
CA ILE A 53 -2.28 -12.16 0.26
C ILE A 53 -2.05 -10.84 -0.49
N ALA A 54 -0.80 -10.39 -0.54
CA ALA A 54 -0.45 -9.15 -1.25
C ALA A 54 -0.78 -9.25 -2.74
N THR A 55 -0.47 -10.40 -3.34
CA THR A 55 -0.77 -10.64 -4.76
C THR A 55 -2.26 -10.55 -5.02
N ARG A 56 -3.06 -11.17 -4.14
CA ARG A 56 -4.50 -11.17 -4.33
C ARG A 56 -5.09 -9.76 -4.13
N ILE A 57 -4.61 -9.03 -3.13
CA ILE A 57 -5.06 -7.66 -2.91
C ILE A 57 -4.73 -6.78 -4.12
N HIS A 58 -3.54 -6.97 -4.68
CA HIS A 58 -3.14 -6.25 -5.89
C HIS A 58 -4.15 -6.49 -7.03
N GLU A 59 -4.52 -7.75 -7.23
CA GLU A 59 -5.51 -8.10 -8.26
C GLU A 59 -6.87 -7.48 -7.98
N LEU A 60 -7.33 -7.54 -6.73
CA LEU A 60 -8.63 -7.01 -6.35
C LEU A 60 -8.69 -5.49 -6.55
N VAL A 61 -7.66 -4.77 -6.11
CA VAL A 61 -7.62 -3.32 -6.23
C VAL A 61 -7.70 -2.90 -7.69
N LEU A 62 -6.86 -3.47 -8.54
CA LEU A 62 -6.81 -3.06 -9.93
C LEU A 62 -8.00 -3.56 -10.73
N LYS A 63 -8.71 -4.58 -10.23
CA LYS A 63 -9.94 -5.04 -10.87
C LYS A 63 -11.06 -4.03 -10.70
N VAL A 64 -11.22 -3.47 -9.50
CA VAL A 64 -12.33 -2.54 -9.24
C VAL A 64 -11.95 -1.08 -9.48
N ALA A 65 -10.65 -0.78 -9.50
CA ALA A 65 -10.16 0.58 -9.74
C ALA A 65 -8.99 0.54 -10.71
N PRO A 66 -9.24 0.18 -11.98
CA PRO A 66 -8.14 0.03 -12.95
C PRO A 66 -7.42 1.34 -13.27
N GLU A 67 -8.02 2.48 -12.91
CA GLU A 67 -7.39 3.77 -13.11
C GLU A 67 -6.29 4.05 -12.10
N LEU A 68 -6.21 3.28 -11.01
CA LEU A 68 -5.15 3.48 -10.02
C LEU A 68 -3.83 2.91 -10.54
N VAL A 69 -2.74 3.52 -10.11
CA VAL A 69 -1.39 3.10 -10.47
C VAL A 69 -0.74 2.44 -9.27
N ALA A 70 -0.24 1.23 -9.46
CA ALA A 70 0.48 0.52 -8.41
C ALA A 70 1.87 1.11 -8.27
N LYS A 71 2.31 1.29 -7.03
CA LYS A 71 3.66 1.80 -6.74
C LYS A 71 4.10 1.29 -5.39
N THR A 72 5.34 1.54 -5.05
CA THR A 72 5.85 1.26 -3.71
C THR A 72 5.84 2.56 -2.91
N TRP A 73 5.40 2.48 -1.66
CA TRP A 73 5.31 3.64 -0.78
C TRP A 73 5.84 3.21 0.58
N TYR A 74 6.99 3.75 0.97
CA TYR A 74 7.70 3.34 2.19
C TYR A 74 7.92 1.82 2.22
N GLY A 75 8.20 1.24 1.05
CA GLY A 75 8.44 -0.18 0.93
C GLY A 75 7.19 -1.04 0.88
N MET A 76 6.01 -0.44 0.85
CA MET A 76 4.73 -1.16 0.82
C MET A 76 4.06 -1.02 -0.54
N PRO A 77 3.37 -2.07 -1.00
CA PRO A 77 2.51 -1.90 -2.18
C PRO A 77 1.45 -0.84 -1.91
N ALA A 78 1.31 0.09 -2.82
CA ALA A 78 0.35 1.18 -2.70
C ALA A 78 -0.28 1.46 -4.05
N TYR A 79 -1.45 2.05 -4.01
CA TYR A 79 -2.24 2.30 -5.21
C TYR A 79 -2.67 3.76 -5.19
N ALA A 80 -2.28 4.48 -6.24
CA ALA A 80 -2.38 5.93 -6.27
C ALA A 80 -3.10 6.40 -7.52
N THR A 81 -3.61 7.63 -7.47
CA THR A 81 -4.15 8.25 -8.67
C THR A 81 -3.02 8.46 -9.67
N ALA A 82 -3.36 8.44 -10.96
CA ALA A 82 -2.38 8.57 -12.02
C ALA A 82 -1.82 9.99 -12.08
N GLY A 83 -0.66 10.11 -12.72
CA GLY A 83 -0.06 11.39 -12.99
C GLY A 83 1.06 11.75 -12.04
N LYS A 84 1.72 12.84 -12.38
CA LYS A 84 2.90 13.30 -11.67
C LYS A 84 2.64 13.60 -10.20
N ASP A 85 1.46 14.14 -9.88
CA ASP A 85 1.10 14.46 -8.52
C ASP A 85 0.11 13.46 -7.95
N GLY A 86 0.24 12.20 -8.36
CA GLY A 86 -0.66 11.16 -7.91
C GLY A 86 -0.67 11.00 -6.39
N LYS A 87 -1.87 10.74 -5.85
CA LYS A 87 -2.08 10.62 -4.41
C LYS A 87 -2.33 9.16 -4.07
N VAL A 88 -1.64 8.65 -3.07
CA VAL A 88 -1.87 7.29 -2.59
C VAL A 88 -3.30 7.21 -2.03
N ILE A 89 -4.07 6.25 -2.53
CA ILE A 89 -5.42 6.00 -2.06
C ILE A 89 -5.42 4.93 -0.99
N CYS A 90 -4.73 3.83 -1.23
CA CYS A 90 -4.63 2.76 -0.26
C CYS A 90 -3.28 2.06 -0.36
N PHE A 91 -2.94 1.30 0.68
CA PHE A 91 -1.67 0.60 0.75
C PHE A 91 -1.82 -0.68 1.58
N PHE A 92 -0.89 -1.61 1.37
CA PHE A 92 -0.89 -2.88 2.09
C PHE A 92 0.42 -3.02 2.88
N GLN A 93 0.28 -3.18 4.20
CA GLN A 93 1.41 -3.41 5.09
C GLN A 93 1.41 -4.87 5.50
N ASN A 94 2.39 -5.63 5.01
CA ASN A 94 2.43 -7.06 5.32
C ASN A 94 3.03 -7.30 6.70
N ALA A 95 2.41 -8.23 7.44
CA ALA A 95 2.69 -8.45 8.84
C ALA A 95 4.13 -8.85 9.12
N GLN A 96 4.70 -9.75 8.32
CA GLN A 96 6.03 -10.29 8.60
C GLN A 96 7.13 -9.25 8.46
N LYS A 97 6.99 -8.31 7.52
CA LYS A 97 7.98 -7.27 7.33
C LYS A 97 8.14 -6.40 8.58
N PHE A 98 7.01 -6.09 9.22
CA PHE A 98 7.00 -5.20 10.37
C PHE A 98 6.90 -5.95 11.69
N LYS A 99 6.92 -7.29 11.63
CA LYS A 99 6.90 -8.15 12.82
C LYS A 99 5.72 -7.87 13.72
N VAL A 100 4.55 -7.75 13.09
CA VAL A 100 3.28 -7.57 13.80
C VAL A 100 2.37 -8.75 13.48
N ARG A 101 1.27 -8.87 14.22
CA ARG A 101 0.45 -10.07 14.16
C ARG A 101 -0.63 -10.06 13.08
N TYR A 102 -0.85 -8.96 12.40
CA TYR A 102 -1.82 -8.89 11.29
C TYR A 102 -1.32 -7.95 10.21
N HIS A 103 -1.89 -8.13 9.01
CA HIS A 103 -1.63 -7.22 7.91
C HIS A 103 -2.54 -6.01 8.04
N THR A 104 -2.15 -4.88 7.47
CA THR A 104 -2.97 -3.69 7.46
C THR A 104 -3.28 -3.28 6.02
N LEU A 105 -4.57 -3.11 5.73
CA LEU A 105 -5.01 -2.43 4.53
C LEU A 105 -5.39 -1.03 4.97
N GLY A 106 -4.60 -0.04 4.56
CA GLY A 106 -4.79 1.33 5.01
C GLY A 106 -5.25 2.23 3.87
N PHE A 107 -6.00 3.25 4.22
CA PHE A 107 -6.53 4.24 3.27
C PHE A 107 -6.07 5.62 3.71
N SER A 108 -5.65 6.43 2.74
CA SER A 108 -5.10 7.75 3.01
C SER A 108 -6.21 8.80 3.16
N GLU A 109 -5.78 10.01 3.44
CA GLU A 109 -6.71 11.14 3.50
C GLU A 109 -7.35 11.45 2.14
N TRP A 110 -6.77 10.94 1.06
CA TRP A 110 -7.29 11.16 -0.29
C TRP A 110 -8.38 10.17 -0.68
N SER A 111 -8.60 9.15 0.15
CA SER A 111 -9.66 8.18 -0.09
C SER A 111 -10.99 8.77 0.36
N LYS A 112 -12.06 8.42 -0.37
CA LYS A 112 -13.38 9.01 -0.12
C LYS A 112 -14.25 8.08 0.71
N LEU A 113 -13.72 7.64 1.85
CA LEU A 113 -14.43 6.72 2.74
C LEU A 113 -15.32 7.44 3.76
N ASP A 114 -15.42 8.75 3.64
CA ASP A 114 -16.15 9.58 4.58
C ASP A 114 -17.54 9.02 4.91
N GLU A 115 -17.84 8.98 6.20
CA GLU A 115 -19.12 8.50 6.68
C GLU A 115 -19.44 9.33 7.93
N GLY A 116 -20.27 10.35 7.79
CA GLY A 116 -20.54 11.26 8.90
C GLY A 116 -19.28 11.99 9.34
N ALA A 117 -19.11 12.12 10.65
CA ALA A 117 -17.99 12.86 11.19
C ALA A 117 -16.84 11.95 11.65
N MET A 118 -17.01 10.63 11.55
CA MET A 118 -15.98 9.68 11.95
C MET A 118 -16.16 8.40 11.17
N TRP A 119 -15.05 7.90 10.59
CA TRP A 119 -15.08 6.64 9.83
C TRP A 119 -13.72 5.96 9.92
N PRO A 120 -13.69 4.61 9.75
CA PRO A 120 -12.42 3.89 9.79
C PRO A 120 -11.64 4.06 8.49
N THR A 121 -10.32 4.10 8.61
CA THR A 121 -9.42 4.22 7.46
C THR A 121 -8.35 3.14 7.44
N SER A 122 -8.34 2.23 8.44
CA SER A 122 -7.32 1.21 8.54
C SER A 122 -7.99 -0.09 8.98
N PHE A 123 -7.67 -1.17 8.29
CA PHE A 123 -8.32 -2.46 8.50
C PHE A 123 -7.26 -3.52 8.70
N ALA A 124 -7.42 -4.30 9.77
CA ALA A 124 -6.55 -5.43 10.06
C ALA A 124 -7.11 -6.68 9.40
N LEU A 125 -6.23 -7.50 8.82
CA LEU A 125 -6.64 -8.80 8.29
C LEU A 125 -5.54 -9.81 8.50
N THR A 126 -5.93 -11.08 8.66
CA THR A 126 -4.97 -12.16 8.84
C THR A 126 -5.02 -13.15 7.69
N LYS A 127 -6.10 -13.17 6.93
CA LYS A 127 -6.23 -14.03 5.76
C LYS A 127 -7.32 -13.48 4.85
N LEU A 128 -7.39 -13.99 3.64
CA LEU A 128 -8.45 -13.62 2.71
C LEU A 128 -9.47 -14.75 2.61
N THR A 129 -10.73 -14.37 2.73
CA THR A 129 -11.86 -15.26 2.48
C THR A 129 -12.72 -14.58 1.42
N PRO A 130 -13.66 -15.31 0.76
CA PRO A 130 -14.54 -14.66 -0.22
C PRO A 130 -15.27 -13.45 0.34
N LYS A 131 -15.69 -13.52 1.60
CA LYS A 131 -16.37 -12.39 2.24
C LYS A 131 -15.44 -11.20 2.38
N ILE A 132 -14.21 -11.43 2.84
CA ILE A 132 -13.24 -10.36 3.02
C ILE A 132 -12.86 -9.74 1.68
N GLU A 133 -12.71 -10.57 0.63
CA GLU A 133 -12.42 -10.05 -0.70
C GLU A 133 -13.55 -9.13 -1.19
N THR A 134 -14.80 -9.50 -0.94
CA THR A 134 -15.94 -8.67 -1.31
C THR A 134 -15.90 -7.34 -0.55
N GLU A 135 -15.56 -7.39 0.74
CA GLU A 135 -15.44 -6.18 1.54
C GLU A 135 -14.32 -5.27 1.04
N ILE A 136 -13.19 -5.85 0.69
CA ILE A 136 -12.06 -5.08 0.17
C ILE A 136 -12.44 -4.39 -1.15
N LYS A 137 -13.11 -5.12 -2.04
CA LYS A 137 -13.55 -4.54 -3.31
C LYS A 137 -14.49 -3.36 -3.08
N ALA A 138 -15.42 -3.49 -2.14
CA ALA A 138 -16.35 -2.42 -1.82
C ALA A 138 -15.63 -1.21 -1.23
N LEU A 139 -14.67 -1.45 -0.34
CA LEU A 139 -13.89 -0.37 0.27
C LEU A 139 -13.07 0.38 -0.79
N VAL A 140 -12.41 -0.34 -1.67
CA VAL A 140 -11.59 0.30 -2.71
C VAL A 140 -12.48 1.11 -3.65
N LYS A 141 -13.61 0.55 -4.06
CA LYS A 141 -14.53 1.28 -4.92
C LYS A 141 -15.00 2.56 -4.26
N LYS A 142 -15.40 2.47 -2.98
CA LYS A 142 -15.86 3.66 -2.26
C LYS A 142 -14.72 4.67 -2.09
N ALA A 143 -13.51 4.18 -1.83
CA ALA A 143 -12.36 5.06 -1.63
C ALA A 143 -12.09 5.93 -2.86
N VAL A 144 -12.36 5.39 -4.04
CA VAL A 144 -12.12 6.11 -5.30
C VAL A 144 -13.33 6.96 -5.70
N THR A 145 -14.55 6.44 -5.55
CA THR A 145 -15.76 7.09 -6.07
C THR A 145 -16.59 7.81 -5.03
N GLY A 146 -16.43 7.49 -3.76
CA GLY A 146 -17.28 8.03 -2.69
C GLY A 146 -18.58 7.24 -2.52
N ASN A 147 -18.75 6.19 -3.31
CA ASN A 147 -19.94 5.34 -3.24
C ASN A 147 -19.54 3.91 -2.95
#